data_13b54913a18a1d7b15eef26905a9af55
#
_entry.id   13b54913a18a1d7b15eef26905a9af55
#
_cell.length_a   1.000
_cell.length_b   1.000
_cell.length_c   1.000
_cell.angle_alpha   90.00
_cell.angle_beta   90.00
_cell.angle_gamma   90.00
#
_symmetry.space_group_name_H-M   'P 1'
#
loop_
_entity.id
_entity.type
_entity.pdbx_description
1 polymer ?
#
loop_
_entity_poly.entity_id
_entity_poly.type
_entity_poly.pdbx_seq_one_letter_code
_entity_poly.pdbx_strand_id
1 'polypeptide(L)' 'MTTQDAVDFFGSVTSVASVLGLTRGAVYKWGEYPPNETQYKLMVLSGGSLAVTNDTTIKENKND' A
#
# COMPACT_ATOMS: atom_id res chain seq x y z
N MET A 1 -4.17 0.32 -4.60
CA MET A 1 -3.07 1.27 -4.87
C MET A 1 -1.78 0.54 -5.14
N THR A 2 -0.93 1.11 -5.96
CA THR A 2 0.42 0.59 -6.12
C THR A 2 1.32 1.25 -5.08
N THR A 3 2.52 0.70 -4.92
CA THR A 3 3.52 1.32 -4.06
C THR A 3 3.82 2.75 -4.53
N GLN A 4 3.89 2.96 -5.84
CA GLN A 4 4.14 4.28 -6.39
C GLN A 4 3.00 5.24 -6.07
N ASP A 5 1.76 4.76 -6.09
CA ASP A 5 0.61 5.59 -5.72
C ASP A 5 0.75 6.10 -4.30
N ALA A 6 1.18 5.24 -3.38
CA ALA A 6 1.37 5.63 -1.99
C ALA A 6 2.50 6.65 -1.87
N VAL A 7 3.61 6.41 -2.56
CA VAL A 7 4.73 7.33 -2.53
C VAL A 7 4.34 8.69 -3.08
N ASP A 8 3.57 8.70 -4.17
CA ASP A 8 3.14 9.97 -4.77
C ASP A 8 2.20 10.72 -3.85
N PHE A 9 1.31 10.01 -3.17
CA PHE A 9 0.35 10.65 -2.27
C PHE A 9 1.05 11.27 -1.06
N PHE A 10 1.94 10.51 -0.43
CA PHE A 10 2.60 10.96 0.80
C PHE A 10 3.87 11.76 0.52
N GLY A 11 4.34 11.79 -0.70
CA GLY A 11 5.44 12.63 -1.13
C GLY A 11 6.78 11.93 -1.29
N SER A 12 7.03 10.86 -0.57
CA SER A 12 8.30 10.14 -0.68
C SER A 12 8.20 8.79 0.02
N VAL A 13 9.17 7.92 -0.25
CA VAL A 13 9.28 6.64 0.44
C VAL A 13 9.46 6.86 1.94
N THR A 14 10.26 7.85 2.31
CA THR A 14 10.48 8.18 3.71
C THR A 14 9.17 8.55 4.41
N SER A 15 8.32 9.33 3.75
CA SER A 15 7.04 9.71 4.31
C SER A 15 6.12 8.51 4.48
N VAL A 16 6.08 7.63 3.49
CA VAL A 16 5.27 6.42 3.58
C VAL A 16 5.73 5.57 4.76
N ALA A 17 7.03 5.36 4.87
CA ALA A 17 7.58 4.57 5.97
C ALA A 17 7.24 5.22 7.31
N SER A 18 7.36 6.53 7.39
CA SER A 18 7.12 7.26 8.64
C SER A 18 5.67 7.10 9.10
N VAL A 19 4.70 7.27 8.21
CA VAL A 19 3.29 7.17 8.61
C VAL A 19 2.91 5.76 9.01
N LEU A 20 3.65 4.76 8.55
CA LEU A 20 3.39 3.37 8.88
C LEU A 20 4.25 2.86 10.03
N GLY A 21 5.20 3.65 10.48
CA GLY A 21 6.12 3.21 11.52
C GLY A 21 7.10 2.16 11.04
N LEU A 22 7.45 2.20 9.75
CA LEU A 22 8.34 1.23 9.14
C LEU A 22 9.64 1.89 8.71
N THR A 23 10.62 1.06 8.32
CA THR A 23 11.83 1.56 7.71
C THR A 23 11.62 1.72 6.21
N ARG A 24 12.49 2.51 5.57
CA ARG A 24 12.44 2.65 4.12
C ARG A 24 12.68 1.31 3.45
N GLY A 25 13.57 0.50 4.01
CA GLY A 25 13.84 -0.81 3.46
C GLY A 25 12.61 -1.70 3.38
N ALA A 26 11.72 -1.58 4.37
CA ALA A 26 10.49 -2.34 4.36
C ALA A 26 9.61 -1.92 3.19
N VAL A 27 9.55 -0.63 2.90
CA VAL A 27 8.77 -0.12 1.77
C VAL A 27 9.35 -0.62 0.45
N TYR A 28 10.67 -0.60 0.33
CA TYR A 28 11.31 -1.06 -0.90
C TYR A 28 11.06 -2.54 -1.17
N LYS A 29 10.77 -3.34 -0.14
CA LYS A 29 10.52 -4.75 -0.32
C LYS A 29 9.13 -5.05 -0.87
N TRP A 30 8.24 -4.09 -0.88
CA TRP A 30 6.87 -4.33 -1.33
C TRP A 30 6.76 -4.68 -2.81
N GLY A 31 7.69 -4.22 -3.62
CA GLY A 31 7.56 -4.39 -5.06
C GLY A 31 6.49 -3.48 -5.61
N GLU A 32 5.69 -3.96 -6.54
CA GLU A 32 4.70 -3.13 -7.23
C GLU A 32 3.51 -2.77 -6.34
N TYR A 33 3.12 -3.68 -5.46
CA TYR A 33 1.96 -3.47 -4.57
C TYR A 33 2.34 -3.68 -3.13
N PRO A 34 1.85 -2.83 -2.23
CA PRO A 34 2.03 -3.08 -0.79
C PRO A 34 1.22 -4.32 -0.37
N PRO A 35 1.59 -4.96 0.74
CA PRO A 35 0.77 -6.05 1.28
C PRO A 35 -0.65 -5.56 1.57
N ASN A 36 -1.62 -6.46 1.48
CA ASN A 36 -3.02 -6.08 1.66
C ASN A 36 -3.28 -5.34 2.95
N GLU A 37 -2.74 -5.84 4.06
CA GLU A 37 -2.93 -5.16 5.34
C GLU A 37 -2.41 -3.75 5.31
N THR A 38 -1.26 -3.56 4.68
CA THR A 38 -0.65 -2.24 4.57
C THR A 38 -1.50 -1.34 3.67
N GLN A 39 -2.08 -1.89 2.63
CA GLN A 39 -2.95 -1.12 1.75
C GLN A 39 -4.17 -0.60 2.51
N TYR A 40 -4.75 -1.40 3.39
CA TYR A 40 -5.87 -0.94 4.21
C TYR A 40 -5.45 0.20 5.12
N LYS A 41 -4.26 0.09 5.72
CA LYS A 41 -3.75 1.17 6.56
C LYS A 41 -3.55 2.45 5.78
N LEU A 42 -2.98 2.33 4.57
CA LEU A 42 -2.74 3.49 3.73
C LEU A 42 -4.06 4.11 3.26
N MET A 43 -5.06 3.29 3.01
CA MET A 43 -6.37 3.80 2.64
C MET A 43 -6.93 4.66 3.77
N VAL A 44 -6.85 4.17 4.99
CA VAL A 44 -7.35 4.90 6.15
C VAL A 44 -6.54 6.18 6.35
N LEU A 45 -5.21 6.08 6.28
CA LEU A 45 -4.35 7.22 6.52
C LEU A 45 -4.50 8.31 5.46
N SER A 46 -4.90 7.92 4.24
CA SER A 46 -5.11 8.88 3.18
C SER A 46 -6.53 9.44 3.15
N GLY A 47 -7.36 9.05 4.11
CA GLY A 47 -8.74 9.49 4.15
C GLY A 47 -9.57 8.96 2.99
N GLY A 48 -9.17 7.83 2.44
CA GLY A 48 -9.89 7.23 1.33
C GLY A 48 -9.38 7.65 -0.04
N SER A 49 -8.36 8.54 -0.09
CA SER A 49 -7.80 8.96 -1.37
C SER A 49 -7.07 7.84 -2.08
N LEU A 50 -6.51 6.91 -1.32
CA LEU A 50 -5.88 5.73 -1.87
C LEU A 50 -6.81 4.55 -1.67
N ALA A 51 -7.03 3.77 -2.72
CA ALA A 51 -7.93 2.63 -2.65
C ALA A 51 -7.13 1.33 -2.63
N VAL A 52 -7.63 0.36 -1.90
CA VAL A 52 -7.01 -0.96 -1.85
C VAL A 52 -7.18 -1.64 -3.20
N THR A 53 -6.09 -2.19 -3.73
CA THR A 53 -6.12 -2.95 -4.95
C THR A 53 -6.09 -4.43 -4.57
N ASN A 54 -7.14 -5.12 -4.90
CA ASN A 54 -7.30 -6.51 -4.50
C ASN A 54 -7.22 -7.48 -5.66
N ASP A 55 -6.39 -7.17 -6.62
CA ASP A 55 -6.28 -8.07 -7.74
C ASP A 55 -5.89 -9.43 -7.34
N THR A 56 -5.09 -9.53 -6.30
CA THR A 56 -4.66 -10.84 -5.87
C THR A 56 -5.80 -11.63 -5.30
N THR A 57 -6.79 -10.97 -4.74
CA THR A 57 -7.90 -11.67 -4.18
C THR A 57 -8.89 -12.09 -5.21
N ILE A 58 -8.84 -11.46 -6.34
CA ILE A 58 -9.76 -11.79 -7.38
C ILE A 58 -9.62 -13.21 -7.82
N LYS A 59 -8.45 -13.67 -7.78
CA LYS A 59 -8.25 -14.99 -8.16
C LYS A 59 -8.69 -15.93 -7.21
N GLU A 60 -8.79 -15.58 -6.18
CA GLU A 60 -9.16 -16.51 -5.29
C GLU A 60 -10.46 -16.55 -5.09
N ASN A 61 -10.83 -15.95 -5.46
CA ASN A 61 -11.80 -16.06 -5.20
C ASN A 61 -12.45 -16.73 -5.74
N LYS A 62 -12.09 -16.86 -6.21
CA LYS A 62 -12.51 -17.47 -6.60
C LYS A 62 -12.74 -18.40 -6.46
N ASN A 63 -12.61 -18.34 -6.37
CA ASN A 63 -12.85 -19.12 -6.15
C ASN A 63 -13.27 -19.66 -5.93
N ASP A 64 -13.17 -19.49 -5.94
CA ASP A 64 -13.63 -19.88 -5.61
C ASP A 64 -13.94 -20.28 -5.53
#